data_7297a2d699e483facc41f61704f3382d
#
_entry.id   7297a2d699e483facc41f61704f3382d
#
_cell.length_a   1.000
_cell.length_b   1.000
_cell.length_c   1.000
_cell.angle_alpha   90.00
_cell.angle_beta   90.00
_cell.angle_gamma   90.00
#
_symmetry.space_group_name_H-M   'P 1'
#
loop_
_entity.id
_entity.type
_entity.pdbx_description
1 polymer ?
#
loop_
_entity_poly.entity_id
_entity_poly.type
_entity_poly.pdbx_seq_one_letter_code
_entity_poly.pdbx_strand_id
1 'polypeptide(L)'
;AKTKPIALVESEKTALIASYYLPQFIWIASGGKNGCFNTKSLSVLKNRDVVLFPDLGATTVWQDKLPMMQVLGIRATLFDFLEHQACEEDKAKGLDIPDYLLKIKPAEAKLQALIKQNPAIRKLIDVFKLEIVDEPQPRFRTPKRQRGFRL
;
A
#
# COMPACT_ATOMS: atom_id res chain seq x y z
N ALA A 1 -23.11 6.76 4.54
CA ALA A 1 -21.78 6.22 4.89
C ALA A 1 -20.75 6.78 3.89
N LYS A 2 -19.64 7.35 4.36
CA LYS A 2 -18.55 7.75 3.46
C LYS A 2 -17.99 6.49 2.80
N THR A 3 -17.99 6.44 1.48
CA THR A 3 -17.32 5.36 0.74
C THR A 3 -15.82 5.47 0.93
N LYS A 4 -15.13 4.35 1.18
CA LYS A 4 -13.66 4.34 1.29
C LYS A 4 -13.04 4.91 0.01
N PRO A 5 -11.97 5.72 0.09
CA PRO A 5 -11.22 6.13 -1.08
C PRO A 5 -10.57 4.92 -1.77
N ILE A 6 -10.36 5.06 -3.06
CA ILE A 6 -9.68 4.04 -3.85
C ILE A 6 -8.18 4.34 -3.87
N ALA A 7 -7.36 3.33 -3.68
CA ALA A 7 -5.92 3.38 -3.90
C ALA A 7 -5.59 2.61 -5.19
N LEU A 8 -4.98 3.29 -6.15
CA LEU A 8 -4.56 2.70 -7.41
C LEU A 8 -3.05 2.50 -7.41
N VAL A 9 -2.60 1.28 -7.66
CA VAL A 9 -1.20 0.85 -7.75
C VAL A 9 -0.89 0.18 -9.08
N GLU A 10 0.38 -0.09 -9.37
CA GLU A 10 0.77 -0.70 -10.64
C GLU A 10 0.41 -2.18 -10.71
N SER A 11 0.72 -2.96 -9.67
CA SER A 11 0.59 -4.41 -9.68
C SER A 11 -0.45 -4.95 -8.68
N GLU A 12 -1.01 -6.11 -9.01
CA GLU A 12 -1.95 -6.84 -8.14
C GLU A 12 -1.27 -7.30 -6.85
N LYS A 13 0.02 -7.66 -6.90
CA LYS A 13 0.84 -7.99 -5.72
C LYS A 13 0.85 -6.81 -4.76
N THR A 14 1.13 -5.61 -5.27
CA THR A 14 1.14 -4.36 -4.51
C THR A 14 -0.21 -4.09 -3.88
N ALA A 15 -1.30 -4.20 -4.64
CA ALA A 15 -2.66 -4.01 -4.13
C ALA A 15 -3.00 -4.99 -2.99
N LEU A 16 -2.65 -6.25 -3.14
CA LEU A 16 -2.94 -7.28 -2.15
C LEU A 16 -2.19 -7.03 -0.83
N ILE A 17 -0.88 -6.78 -0.89
CA ILE A 17 -0.06 -6.55 0.31
C ILE A 17 -0.50 -5.25 1.00
N ALA A 18 -0.65 -4.16 0.24
CA ALA A 18 -1.05 -2.87 0.79
C ALA A 18 -2.44 -2.91 1.43
N SER A 19 -3.36 -3.73 0.93
CA SER A 19 -4.71 -3.88 1.51
C SER A 19 -4.69 -4.42 2.95
N TYR A 20 -3.70 -5.24 3.28
CA TYR A 20 -3.51 -5.75 4.63
C TYR A 20 -3.02 -4.66 5.60
N TYR A 21 -2.05 -3.85 5.18
CA TYR A 21 -1.45 -2.82 6.02
C TYR A 21 -2.28 -1.54 6.10
N LEU A 22 -2.99 -1.20 5.03
CA LEU A 22 -3.73 0.06 4.89
C LEU A 22 -5.21 -0.22 4.52
N PRO A 23 -5.99 -0.84 5.42
CA PRO A 23 -7.36 -1.29 5.16
C PRO A 23 -8.38 -0.16 5.01
N GLN A 24 -7.98 1.10 5.21
CA GLN A 24 -8.82 2.28 5.02
C GLN A 24 -9.10 2.60 3.54
N PHE A 25 -8.34 2.01 2.62
CA PHE A 25 -8.53 2.15 1.17
C PHE A 25 -9.21 0.91 0.55
N ILE A 26 -9.79 1.10 -0.63
CA ILE A 26 -10.10 0.02 -1.58
C ILE A 26 -8.93 -0.03 -2.56
N TRP A 27 -8.14 -1.09 -2.50
CA TRP A 27 -6.96 -1.25 -3.34
C TRP A 27 -7.31 -1.88 -4.68
N ILE A 28 -6.85 -1.28 -5.78
CA ILE A 28 -6.99 -1.81 -7.13
C ILE A 28 -5.66 -1.67 -7.87
N ALA A 29 -5.41 -2.56 -8.82
CA ALA A 29 -4.23 -2.51 -9.67
C ALA A 29 -4.55 -2.00 -11.07
N SER A 30 -3.61 -1.26 -11.66
CA SER A 30 -3.72 -0.78 -13.04
C SER A 30 -3.30 -1.84 -14.08
N GLY A 31 -2.57 -2.86 -13.66
CA GLY A 31 -1.97 -3.83 -14.58
C GLY A 31 -0.72 -3.29 -15.28
N GLY A 32 0.10 -2.53 -14.54
CA GLY A 32 1.34 -1.91 -15.00
C GLY A 32 1.27 -0.40 -15.17
N LYS A 33 2.42 0.20 -15.48
CA LYS A 33 2.63 1.65 -15.54
C LYS A 33 1.63 2.40 -16.44
N ASN A 34 1.19 1.77 -17.52
CA ASN A 34 0.23 2.33 -18.47
C ASN A 34 -1.10 1.56 -18.54
N GLY A 35 -1.29 0.55 -17.74
CA GLY A 35 -2.34 -0.47 -17.85
C GLY A 35 -3.76 0.06 -18.07
N CYS A 36 -4.49 0.38 -16.99
CA CYS A 36 -5.90 0.79 -17.10
C CYS A 36 -6.11 2.27 -17.43
N PHE A 37 -5.05 3.06 -17.72
CA PHE A 37 -5.17 4.49 -17.99
C PHE A 37 -5.77 4.78 -19.36
N ASN A 38 -7.01 4.38 -19.55
CA ASN A 38 -7.84 4.70 -20.69
C ASN A 38 -9.25 5.04 -20.23
N THR A 39 -9.98 5.80 -21.05
CA THR A 39 -11.31 6.32 -20.74
C THR A 39 -12.30 5.22 -20.33
N LYS A 40 -12.28 4.07 -21.00
CA LYS A 40 -13.20 2.96 -20.76
C LYS A 40 -12.97 2.36 -19.37
N SER A 41 -11.72 2.02 -19.04
CA SER A 41 -11.38 1.41 -17.75
C SER A 41 -11.57 2.38 -16.58
N LEU A 42 -11.16 3.65 -16.76
CA LEU A 42 -11.27 4.66 -15.71
C LEU A 42 -12.70 5.12 -15.45
N SER A 43 -13.63 4.95 -16.40
CA SER A 43 -15.02 5.41 -16.26
C SER A 43 -15.73 4.84 -15.01
N VAL A 44 -15.35 3.63 -14.55
CA VAL A 44 -15.90 2.99 -13.34
C VAL A 44 -15.54 3.74 -12.05
N LEU A 45 -14.53 4.61 -12.12
CA LEU A 45 -14.05 5.42 -10.98
C LEU A 45 -14.70 6.81 -10.92
N LYS A 46 -15.63 7.12 -11.82
CA LYS A 46 -16.33 8.41 -11.85
C LYS A 46 -16.95 8.72 -10.48
N ASN A 47 -16.81 9.98 -10.06
CA ASN A 47 -17.27 10.50 -8.76
C ASN A 47 -16.63 9.84 -7.53
N ARG A 48 -15.51 9.12 -7.70
CA ARG A 48 -14.76 8.52 -6.60
C ARG A 48 -13.54 9.37 -6.24
N ASP A 49 -13.13 9.26 -4.97
CA ASP A 49 -11.84 9.75 -4.49
C ASP A 49 -10.81 8.66 -4.78
N VAL A 50 -9.78 8.99 -5.55
CA VAL A 50 -8.73 8.06 -5.97
C VAL A 50 -7.38 8.62 -5.59
N VAL A 51 -6.57 7.83 -4.89
CA VAL A 51 -5.18 8.14 -4.60
C VAL A 51 -4.29 7.25 -5.45
N LEU A 52 -3.44 7.86 -6.25
CA LEU A 52 -2.48 7.18 -7.10
C LEU A 52 -1.21 6.91 -6.30
N PHE A 53 -0.76 5.66 -6.27
CA PHE A 53 0.46 5.22 -5.61
C PHE A 53 1.41 4.61 -6.64
N PRO A 54 2.14 5.45 -7.41
CA PRO A 54 3.10 4.95 -8.39
C PRO A 54 4.28 4.27 -7.71
N ASP A 55 4.88 3.31 -8.40
CA ASP A 55 6.19 2.79 -8.05
C ASP A 55 7.26 3.89 -8.23
N LEU A 56 8.39 3.79 -7.54
CA LEU A 56 9.47 4.78 -7.67
C LEU A 56 9.91 4.91 -9.13
N GLY A 57 10.07 6.16 -9.58
CA GLY A 57 10.37 6.49 -10.96
C GLY A 57 9.17 6.47 -11.92
N ALA A 58 7.96 6.17 -11.47
CA ALA A 58 6.74 6.28 -12.25
C ALA A 58 5.91 7.53 -11.94
N THR A 59 6.31 8.30 -10.94
CA THR A 59 5.57 9.46 -10.40
C THR A 59 5.20 10.47 -11.48
N THR A 60 6.15 10.90 -12.31
CA THR A 60 5.92 11.87 -13.40
C THR A 60 4.91 11.33 -14.42
N VAL A 61 5.06 10.06 -14.82
CA VAL A 61 4.14 9.43 -15.79
C VAL A 61 2.72 9.38 -15.27
N TRP A 62 2.54 9.12 -13.97
CA TRP A 62 1.22 9.07 -13.35
C TRP A 62 0.64 10.45 -13.09
N GLN A 63 1.48 11.43 -12.79
CA GLN A 63 1.09 12.84 -12.69
C GLN A 63 0.45 13.34 -13.99
N ASP A 64 0.99 12.96 -15.14
CA ASP A 64 0.46 13.32 -16.46
C ASP A 64 -0.92 12.71 -16.74
N LYS A 65 -1.36 11.71 -15.96
CA LYS A 65 -2.70 11.11 -16.09
C LYS A 65 -3.78 11.88 -15.32
N LEU A 66 -3.42 12.72 -14.36
CA LEU A 66 -4.38 13.44 -13.53
C LEU A 66 -5.37 14.30 -14.32
N PRO A 67 -4.96 15.07 -15.34
CA PRO A 67 -5.90 15.88 -16.12
C PRO A 67 -6.99 15.03 -16.80
N MET A 68 -6.60 13.89 -17.37
CA MET A 68 -7.57 12.96 -17.99
C MET A 68 -8.56 12.42 -16.97
N MET A 69 -8.08 12.04 -15.77
CA MET A 69 -8.96 11.55 -14.70
C MET A 69 -9.93 12.64 -14.23
N GLN A 70 -9.45 13.88 -14.13
CA GLN A 70 -10.30 15.02 -13.77
C GLN A 70 -11.42 15.26 -14.81
N VAL A 71 -11.11 15.20 -16.11
CA VAL A 71 -12.10 15.31 -17.19
C VAL A 71 -13.15 14.20 -17.08
N LEU A 72 -12.79 13.01 -16.63
CA LEU A 72 -13.71 11.89 -16.39
C LEU A 72 -14.53 12.03 -15.10
N GLY A 73 -14.36 13.12 -14.34
CA GLY A 73 -15.05 13.36 -13.07
C GLY A 73 -14.52 12.52 -11.91
N ILE A 74 -13.25 12.12 -11.96
CA ILE A 74 -12.57 11.37 -10.91
C ILE A 74 -11.78 12.37 -10.06
N ARG A 75 -11.96 12.34 -8.74
CA ARG A 75 -11.18 13.18 -7.82
C ARG A 75 -9.87 12.46 -7.48
N ALA A 76 -8.91 12.56 -8.39
CA ALA A 76 -7.63 11.90 -8.28
C ALA A 76 -6.59 12.79 -7.60
N THR A 77 -5.78 12.20 -6.71
CA THR A 77 -4.59 12.80 -6.10
C THR A 77 -3.41 11.85 -6.24
N LEU A 78 -2.20 12.41 -6.33
CA LEU A 78 -0.97 11.64 -6.42
C LEU A 78 -0.31 11.55 -5.05
N PHE A 79 0.11 10.35 -4.65
CA PHE A 79 0.93 10.13 -3.47
C PHE A 79 2.40 10.03 -3.91
N ASP A 80 3.11 11.12 -3.80
CA ASP A 80 4.51 11.28 -4.23
C ASP A 80 5.52 11.20 -3.07
N PHE A 81 5.02 10.90 -1.86
CA PHE A 81 5.85 10.88 -0.65
C PHE A 81 7.06 9.94 -0.78
N LEU A 82 6.89 8.76 -1.39
CA LEU A 82 7.99 7.83 -1.57
C LEU A 82 9.09 8.42 -2.47
N GLU A 83 8.72 9.12 -3.55
CA GLU A 83 9.69 9.76 -4.46
C GLU A 83 10.57 10.79 -3.75
N HIS A 84 10.00 11.52 -2.79
CA HIS A 84 10.73 12.53 -2.01
C HIS A 84 11.57 11.94 -0.88
N GLN A 85 11.22 10.76 -0.35
CA GLN A 85 11.92 10.14 0.79
C GLN A 85 12.90 9.06 0.38
N ALA A 86 12.75 8.49 -0.83
CA ALA A 86 13.57 7.38 -1.28
C ALA A 86 15.02 7.80 -1.54
N CYS A 87 15.96 6.95 -1.12
CA CYS A 87 17.35 7.07 -1.51
C CYS A 87 17.54 6.64 -2.98
N GLU A 88 18.67 7.01 -3.58
CA GLU A 88 18.96 6.69 -4.99
C GLU A 88 19.00 5.17 -5.27
N GLU A 89 19.41 4.35 -4.29
CA GLU A 89 19.35 2.89 -4.41
C GLU A 89 17.94 2.36 -4.53
N ASP A 90 17.01 2.87 -3.72
CA ASP A 90 15.60 2.46 -3.72
C ASP A 90 14.94 2.88 -5.05
N LYS A 91 15.27 4.08 -5.56
CA LYS A 91 14.81 4.57 -6.86
C LYS A 91 15.32 3.71 -8.00
N ALA A 92 16.61 3.35 -7.97
CA ALA A 92 17.21 2.48 -8.98
C ALA A 92 16.59 1.07 -9.03
N LYS A 93 16.09 0.60 -7.88
CA LYS A 93 15.38 -0.68 -7.77
C LYS A 93 13.90 -0.60 -8.12
N GLY A 94 13.34 0.62 -8.25
CA GLY A 94 11.92 0.83 -8.51
C GLY A 94 11.03 0.26 -7.42
N LEU A 95 11.39 0.50 -6.13
CA LEU A 95 10.63 -0.04 -5.02
C LEU A 95 9.19 0.52 -4.99
N ASP A 96 8.27 -0.32 -4.52
CA ASP A 96 6.86 0.02 -4.35
C ASP A 96 6.48 0.22 -2.86
N ILE A 97 5.24 0.61 -2.59
CA ILE A 97 4.73 0.79 -1.23
C ILE A 97 4.91 -0.47 -0.36
N PRO A 98 4.56 -1.69 -0.80
CA PRO A 98 4.82 -2.92 -0.07
C PRO A 98 6.25 -3.08 0.42
N ASP A 99 7.23 -2.71 -0.39
CA ASP A 99 8.63 -2.84 -0.01
C ASP A 99 8.95 -2.01 1.25
N TYR A 100 8.32 -0.83 1.38
CA TYR A 100 8.43 -0.01 2.58
C TYR A 100 7.57 -0.54 3.73
N LEU A 101 6.33 -0.96 3.47
CA LEU A 101 5.43 -1.50 4.49
C LEU A 101 5.97 -2.78 5.13
N LEU A 102 6.62 -3.64 4.35
CA LEU A 102 7.25 -4.86 4.83
C LEU A 102 8.49 -4.60 5.69
N LYS A 103 9.15 -3.44 5.51
CA LYS A 103 10.24 -2.99 6.40
C LYS A 103 9.71 -2.53 7.75
N ILE A 104 8.44 -2.10 7.83
CA ILE A 104 7.80 -1.66 9.07
C ILE A 104 7.27 -2.90 9.80
N LYS A 105 7.91 -3.29 10.91
CA LYS A 105 7.37 -4.36 11.75
C LYS A 105 6.00 -3.93 12.30
N PRO A 106 4.92 -4.74 12.13
CA PRO A 106 3.58 -4.36 12.59
C PRO A 106 3.52 -4.00 14.07
N ALA A 107 4.32 -4.67 14.91
CA ALA A 107 4.43 -4.38 16.34
C ALA A 107 5.05 -3.00 16.60
N GLU A 108 6.06 -2.60 15.85
CA GLU A 108 6.68 -1.26 15.94
C GLU A 108 5.70 -0.15 15.55
N ALA A 109 4.94 -0.34 14.47
CA ALA A 109 3.94 0.63 14.04
C ALA A 109 2.84 0.82 15.10
N LYS A 110 2.33 -0.26 15.70
CA LYS A 110 1.39 -0.21 16.82
C LYS A 110 1.97 0.51 18.02
N LEU A 111 3.23 0.21 18.37
CA LEU A 111 3.92 0.85 19.49
C LEU A 111 4.09 2.35 19.25
N GLN A 112 4.51 2.79 18.07
CA GLN A 112 4.64 4.20 17.74
C GLN A 112 3.29 4.93 17.81
N ALA A 113 2.20 4.31 17.37
CA ALA A 113 0.85 4.85 17.49
C ALA A 113 0.44 5.00 18.98
N LEU A 114 0.74 4.02 19.82
CA LEU A 114 0.49 4.08 21.26
C LEU A 114 1.30 5.17 21.95
N ILE A 115 2.59 5.32 21.62
CA ILE A 115 3.46 6.37 22.15
C ILE A 115 2.92 7.76 21.78
N LYS A 116 2.42 7.92 20.54
CA LYS A 116 1.84 9.18 20.08
C LYS A 116 0.57 9.54 20.85
N GLN A 117 -0.26 8.54 21.18
CA GLN A 117 -1.47 8.73 21.99
C GLN A 117 -1.16 8.97 23.46
N ASN A 118 -0.12 8.33 24.00
CA ASN A 118 0.29 8.45 25.41
C ASN A 118 1.82 8.48 25.54
N PRO A 119 2.42 9.68 25.63
CA PRO A 119 3.88 9.83 25.76
C PRO A 119 4.50 9.14 26.98
N ALA A 120 3.71 8.82 28.03
CA ALA A 120 4.19 8.10 29.20
C ALA A 120 4.67 6.68 28.86
N ILE A 121 4.14 6.08 27.78
CA ILE A 121 4.55 4.76 27.28
C ILE A 121 6.04 4.77 26.92
N ARG A 122 6.54 5.86 26.32
CA ARG A 122 7.96 6.00 25.99
C ARG A 122 8.83 5.89 27.25
N LYS A 123 8.44 6.58 28.33
CA LYS A 123 9.14 6.52 29.60
C LYS A 123 9.16 5.12 30.20
N LEU A 124 8.04 4.38 30.10
CA LEU A 124 7.97 2.99 30.56
C LEU A 124 8.94 2.09 29.80
N ILE A 125 8.99 2.22 28.46
CA ILE A 125 9.92 1.46 27.61
C ILE A 125 11.37 1.73 28.05
N ASP A 126 11.72 3.01 28.20
CA ASP A 126 13.08 3.42 28.54
C ASP A 126 13.49 2.97 29.97
N VAL A 127 12.58 3.09 30.95
CA VAL A 127 12.84 2.71 32.35
C VAL A 127 12.95 1.20 32.53
N PHE A 128 12.05 0.44 31.90
CA PHE A 128 11.99 -1.03 32.03
C PHE A 128 12.76 -1.77 30.96
N LYS A 129 13.43 -1.06 30.03
CA LYS A 129 14.16 -1.64 28.89
C LYS A 129 13.34 -2.69 28.13
N LEU A 130 12.07 -2.32 27.84
CA LEU A 130 11.14 -3.23 27.16
C LEU A 130 11.54 -3.39 25.70
N GLU A 131 11.52 -4.62 25.22
CA GLU A 131 11.75 -4.97 23.82
C GLU A 131 10.45 -5.43 23.16
N ILE A 132 10.34 -5.16 21.84
CA ILE A 132 9.22 -5.66 21.05
C ILE A 132 9.49 -7.14 20.77
N VAL A 133 8.58 -8.00 21.24
CA VAL A 133 8.57 -9.41 20.86
C VAL A 133 7.59 -9.59 19.71
N ASP A 134 8.08 -10.02 18.55
CA ASP A 134 7.23 -10.37 17.42
C ASP A 134 6.37 -11.58 17.76
N GLU A 135 5.04 -11.46 17.62
CA GLU A 135 4.17 -12.64 17.70
C GLU A 135 4.57 -13.63 16.60
N PRO A 136 4.66 -14.93 16.90
CA PRO A 136 4.95 -15.92 15.88
C PRO A 136 3.86 -15.84 14.79
N GLN A 137 4.29 -15.56 13.56
CA GLN A 137 3.39 -15.51 12.40
C GLN A 137 2.59 -16.84 12.32
N PRO A 138 1.28 -16.79 12.13
CA PRO A 138 0.50 -18.00 11.94
C PRO A 138 1.07 -18.77 10.76
N ARG A 139 1.59 -19.97 11.03
CA ARG A 139 2.06 -20.86 9.98
C ARG A 139 0.85 -21.30 9.15
N PHE A 140 0.69 -20.73 7.98
CA PHE A 140 -0.27 -21.25 7.00
C PHE A 140 0.12 -22.68 6.67
N ARG A 141 -0.63 -23.66 7.18
CA ARG A 141 -0.51 -25.03 6.73
C ARG A 141 -1.00 -25.06 5.28
N THR A 142 -0.08 -25.21 4.35
CA THR A 142 -0.43 -25.56 2.97
C THR A 142 -1.27 -26.84 3.01
N PRO A 143 -2.47 -26.86 2.42
CA PRO A 143 -3.27 -28.08 2.39
C PRO A 143 -2.44 -29.17 1.69
N LYS A 144 -2.29 -30.32 2.35
CA LYS A 144 -1.63 -31.49 1.75
C LYS A 144 -2.36 -31.80 0.44
N ARG A 145 -1.63 -31.73 -0.66
CA ARG A 145 -2.10 -32.16 -1.99
C ARG A 145 -2.63 -33.60 -1.85
N GLN A 146 -3.95 -33.76 -1.88
CA GLN A 146 -4.56 -35.10 -1.96
C GLN A 146 -4.06 -35.73 -3.26
N ARG A 147 -3.27 -36.79 -3.13
CA ARG A 147 -2.90 -37.64 -4.28
C ARG A 147 -4.17 -38.22 -4.85
N GLY A 148 -4.42 -37.92 -6.12
CA GLY A 148 -5.60 -38.31 -6.84
C GLY A 148 -5.84 -39.83 -6.81
N PHE A 149 -7.10 -40.19 -6.70
CA PHE A 149 -7.61 -41.51 -7.01
C PHE A 149 -7.22 -41.85 -8.44
N ARG A 150 -6.50 -42.99 -8.62
CA ARG A 150 -6.46 -43.67 -9.90
C ARG A 150 -7.71 -44.51 -10.03
N LEU A 151 -8.49 -44.27 -11.07
CA LEU A 151 -9.44 -45.21 -11.65
C LEU A 151 -8.68 -46.18 -12.53
#